data_d451e31c0ae1d836ba312aef7108410a
#
_entry.id   d451e31c0ae1d836ba312aef7108410a
#
_cell.length_a   1.000
_cell.length_b   1.000
_cell.length_c   1.000
_cell.angle_alpha   90.00
_cell.angle_beta   90.00
_cell.angle_gamma   90.00
#
_symmetry.space_group_name_H-M   'P 1'
#
loop_
_entity.id
_entity.type
_entity.pdbx_description
1 polymer ?
#
loop_
_entity_poly.entity_id
_entity_poly.type
_entity_poly.pdbx_seq_one_letter_code
_entity_poly.pdbx_strand_id
1 'polypeptide(L)'
;GASTITMQLAGLLDEDWRNAAGRRSLGQKLGQAVAATRLERSWRKDDILEAYLNLVPFRGELVGLDALSRTLFGKAPHGLDGHEAAIAAALIRGPNATAPVVGQRACGVLQSLAALQQRPAPDCAAVRWRTEQVLSARLWPASSGIAPHWARRVLAQWPPGQTLPSRITTTLHADVQRVALQSLQRHLRELQGHNVEDGAVLVLDNASGQVLAWVGSSGSLSQAHEVDGVLAQRQPGSTLKPFLYAQAVQQRRLTAASLIEDSAAHINTGAGLYIPQNYDRRFKGWVSARVALASSLNVPAVRTLAMVGVEDFYQQLAQLGLGLPQPAGYYGYSLALGSSELDLLRLTNAYRALANGGRWQPIAPLVAPLAAASHPAPSAPPAQRQAIGPQTAFIVGDILSDSLARAPTFGLDSVLTTRFWSAVKTGTSKDMRDNWAIGWSQHYTVGVWVGNASGAAMHEVSGSSGAAPVWAQVLGYLHRAQPSLAPPPPAGVVQHSVQFAAGQGLDANRQEWFLSGTEQTRFVRDDKAPRTVPAGDEKNFAPRIDSPASGTILALDPDIPPAQQRLWLRASSPAVRWRLNGHILGTGAQLAWLPMPGQHVLEIVDAQGRRLDAVTVQVRGAGLSGKPRGKP
;
A
#
# COMPACT_ATOMS: atom_id res chain seq x y z
N GLY A 1 -16.18 51.79 16.19
CA GLY A 1 -14.84 52.36 16.29
C GLY A 1 -14.40 52.89 14.94
N ALA A 2 -13.78 54.05 14.92
CA ALA A 2 -13.40 54.79 13.71
C ALA A 2 -12.05 54.32 13.14
N SER A 3 -11.86 53.00 12.85
CA SER A 3 -10.65 52.53 12.17
C SER A 3 -10.96 52.31 10.70
N THR A 4 -10.13 52.90 9.81
CA THR A 4 -10.23 52.66 8.38
C THR A 4 -9.72 51.23 8.00
N ILE A 5 -10.06 50.76 6.80
CA ILE A 5 -9.53 49.50 6.27
C ILE A 5 -7.99 49.53 6.27
N THR A 6 -7.39 50.65 5.87
CA THR A 6 -5.94 50.82 5.87
C THR A 6 -5.30 50.69 7.26
N MET A 7 -5.96 51.25 8.30
CA MET A 7 -5.52 51.07 9.70
C MET A 7 -5.63 49.63 10.16
N GLN A 8 -6.68 48.92 9.73
CA GLN A 8 -6.82 47.51 10.05
C GLN A 8 -5.76 46.68 9.34
N LEU A 9 -5.48 46.95 8.05
CA LEU A 9 -4.41 46.32 7.30
C LEU A 9 -3.03 46.55 7.93
N ALA A 10 -2.73 47.78 8.35
CA ALA A 10 -1.48 48.09 9.06
C ALA A 10 -1.31 47.22 10.32
N GLY A 11 -2.41 46.96 11.05
CA GLY A 11 -2.38 46.08 12.20
C GLY A 11 -2.31 44.58 11.87
N LEU A 12 -2.58 44.17 10.63
CA LEU A 12 -2.42 42.78 10.16
C LEU A 12 -1.01 42.50 9.61
N LEU A 13 -0.34 43.54 9.08
CA LEU A 13 0.99 43.45 8.49
C LEU A 13 2.14 43.49 9.51
N ASP A 14 1.91 44.06 10.70
CA ASP A 14 2.95 44.26 11.70
C ASP A 14 2.50 43.64 13.05
N GLU A 15 3.31 42.76 13.60
CA GLU A 15 3.02 42.05 14.86
C GLU A 15 2.99 42.98 16.07
N ASP A 16 3.78 44.07 16.06
CA ASP A 16 3.79 45.07 17.13
C ASP A 16 2.43 45.81 17.28
N TRP A 17 1.67 45.84 16.20
CA TRP A 17 0.35 46.43 16.14
C TRP A 17 -0.79 45.40 16.21
N ARG A 18 -0.47 44.10 16.25
CA ARG A 18 -1.43 43.01 16.43
C ARG A 18 -1.98 43.01 17.87
N ASN A 19 -3.24 42.77 17.98
CA ASN A 19 -3.92 42.72 19.28
C ASN A 19 -3.74 41.33 19.91
N ALA A 20 -2.83 41.17 20.87
CA ALA A 20 -2.57 39.86 21.48
C ALA A 20 -3.63 39.46 22.54
N ALA A 21 -4.32 40.37 23.20
CA ALA A 21 -5.50 40.15 24.09
C ALA A 21 -5.93 41.48 24.69
N GLY A 22 -7.12 41.98 24.38
CA GLY A 22 -7.73 43.06 25.13
C GLY A 22 -7.90 44.41 24.40
N ARG A 23 -8.16 45.49 25.11
CA ARG A 23 -8.37 46.83 24.56
C ARG A 23 -7.07 47.45 24.07
N ARG A 24 -7.08 47.94 22.82
CA ARG A 24 -5.94 48.66 22.22
C ARG A 24 -5.58 49.91 23.01
N SER A 25 -4.30 50.14 23.29
CA SER A 25 -3.81 51.38 23.87
C SER A 25 -3.96 52.57 22.93
N LEU A 26 -4.02 53.80 23.45
CA LEU A 26 -4.05 55.01 22.61
C LEU A 26 -2.80 55.12 21.75
N GLY A 27 -1.62 54.70 22.24
CA GLY A 27 -0.39 54.69 21.50
C GLY A 27 -0.41 53.74 20.30
N GLN A 28 -0.97 52.54 20.43
CA GLN A 28 -1.15 51.57 19.33
C GLN A 28 -2.08 52.13 18.24
N LYS A 29 -3.14 52.85 18.59
CA LYS A 29 -4.03 53.49 17.60
C LYS A 29 -3.33 54.61 16.84
N LEU A 30 -2.49 55.39 17.51
CA LEU A 30 -1.73 56.46 16.88
C LEU A 30 -0.67 55.90 15.91
N GLY A 31 0.05 54.85 16.34
CA GLY A 31 1.02 54.12 15.47
C GLY A 31 0.34 53.51 14.25
N GLN A 32 -0.83 52.87 14.40
CA GLN A 32 -1.58 52.35 13.24
C GLN A 32 -2.05 53.48 12.30
N ALA A 33 -2.42 54.65 12.80
CA ALA A 33 -2.79 55.78 11.93
C ALA A 33 -1.60 56.29 11.11
N VAL A 34 -0.40 56.39 11.72
CA VAL A 34 0.83 56.78 11.03
C VAL A 34 1.23 55.72 9.97
N ALA A 35 1.18 54.42 10.32
CA ALA A 35 1.45 53.34 9.39
C ALA A 35 0.44 53.31 8.22
N ALA A 36 -0.85 53.53 8.51
CA ALA A 36 -1.88 53.65 7.48
C ALA A 36 -1.63 54.80 6.51
N THR A 37 -1.23 55.95 7.03
CA THR A 37 -0.89 57.12 6.19
C THR A 37 0.32 56.83 5.28
N ARG A 38 1.32 56.09 5.76
CA ARG A 38 2.46 55.64 4.95
C ARG A 38 2.04 54.66 3.85
N LEU A 39 1.18 53.69 4.18
CA LEU A 39 0.63 52.74 3.19
C LEU A 39 -0.16 53.47 2.10
N GLU A 40 -1.01 54.45 2.46
CA GLU A 40 -1.81 55.22 1.50
C GLU A 40 -1.00 56.12 0.58
N ARG A 41 0.25 56.46 0.96
CA ARG A 41 1.17 57.21 0.11
C ARG A 41 1.92 56.35 -0.88
N SER A 42 2.11 55.06 -0.58
CA SER A 42 2.93 54.12 -1.36
C SER A 42 2.12 53.09 -2.13
N TRP A 43 0.88 52.78 -1.70
CA TRP A 43 0.02 51.75 -2.29
C TRP A 43 -1.23 52.37 -2.90
N ARG A 44 -1.72 51.79 -3.99
CA ARG A 44 -3.02 52.16 -4.56
C ARG A 44 -4.13 51.63 -3.64
N LYS A 45 -5.31 52.25 -3.69
CA LYS A 45 -6.46 51.83 -2.89
C LYS A 45 -6.87 50.41 -3.19
N ASP A 46 -6.77 49.96 -4.44
CA ASP A 46 -7.09 48.61 -4.86
C ASP A 46 -6.12 47.61 -4.24
N ASP A 47 -4.81 47.91 -4.21
CA ASP A 47 -3.78 47.05 -3.61
C ASP A 47 -3.99 46.89 -2.10
N ILE A 48 -4.39 47.99 -1.42
CA ILE A 48 -4.72 48.02 0.00
C ILE A 48 -5.97 47.14 0.28
N LEU A 49 -7.00 47.23 -0.56
CA LEU A 49 -8.22 46.45 -0.42
C LEU A 49 -7.95 44.96 -0.68
N GLU A 50 -7.19 44.64 -1.71
CA GLU A 50 -6.80 43.27 -2.03
C GLU A 50 -5.98 42.64 -0.91
N ALA A 51 -4.96 43.33 -0.41
CA ALA A 51 -4.15 42.87 0.71
C ALA A 51 -5.01 42.68 1.98
N TYR A 52 -5.93 43.60 2.25
CA TYR A 52 -6.84 43.50 3.38
C TYR A 52 -7.75 42.27 3.27
N LEU A 53 -8.37 42.05 2.11
CA LEU A 53 -9.26 40.91 1.88
C LEU A 53 -8.53 39.57 1.91
N ASN A 54 -7.23 39.56 1.60
CA ASN A 54 -6.39 38.34 1.70
C ASN A 54 -5.93 38.05 3.14
N LEU A 55 -5.85 39.05 4.02
CA LEU A 55 -5.27 38.90 5.36
C LEU A 55 -6.29 39.00 6.50
N VAL A 56 -7.51 39.49 6.23
CA VAL A 56 -8.52 39.66 7.28
C VAL A 56 -8.98 38.32 7.84
N PRO A 57 -9.00 38.15 9.19
CA PRO A 57 -9.54 36.96 9.80
C PRO A 57 -11.06 36.92 9.70
N PHE A 58 -11.58 35.79 9.35
CA PHE A 58 -13.01 35.51 9.35
C PHE A 58 -13.37 34.51 10.46
N ARG A 59 -14.31 33.61 10.23
CA ARG A 59 -14.83 32.68 11.22
C ARG A 59 -13.84 31.52 11.52
N GLY A 60 -13.58 31.27 12.80
CA GLY A 60 -12.66 30.21 13.22
C GLY A 60 -11.24 30.50 12.76
N GLU A 61 -10.66 29.59 12.02
CA GLU A 61 -9.29 29.68 11.49
C GLU A 61 -9.21 30.28 10.07
N LEU A 62 -10.34 30.67 9.50
CA LEU A 62 -10.39 31.19 8.14
C LEU A 62 -9.74 32.58 8.07
N VAL A 63 -8.71 32.70 7.25
CA VAL A 63 -8.03 33.95 6.93
C VAL A 63 -8.13 34.19 5.42
N GLY A 64 -8.59 35.38 5.06
CA GLY A 64 -8.78 35.81 3.69
C GLY A 64 -10.13 35.42 3.07
N LEU A 65 -10.56 36.26 2.10
CA LEU A 65 -11.85 36.12 1.43
C LEU A 65 -11.91 34.85 0.58
N ASP A 66 -10.80 34.39 -0.02
CA ASP A 66 -10.78 33.16 -0.82
C ASP A 66 -11.08 31.94 0.07
N ALA A 67 -10.42 31.84 1.23
CA ALA A 67 -10.67 30.76 2.18
C ALA A 67 -12.13 30.79 2.69
N LEU A 68 -12.64 31.96 3.03
CA LEU A 68 -14.04 32.12 3.44
C LEU A 68 -15.00 31.68 2.34
N SER A 69 -14.82 32.19 1.12
CA SER A 69 -15.71 31.96 -0.02
C SER A 69 -15.80 30.47 -0.37
N ARG A 70 -14.67 29.81 -0.47
CA ARG A 70 -14.62 28.37 -0.74
C ARG A 70 -15.22 27.53 0.39
N THR A 71 -14.96 27.91 1.64
CA THR A 71 -15.44 27.15 2.82
C THR A 71 -16.92 27.32 3.06
N LEU A 72 -17.44 28.54 3.03
CA LEU A 72 -18.85 28.78 3.37
C LEU A 72 -19.78 28.69 2.17
N PHE A 73 -19.32 29.02 0.96
CA PHE A 73 -20.17 29.11 -0.21
C PHE A 73 -19.80 28.13 -1.34
N GLY A 74 -18.67 27.41 -1.22
CA GLY A 74 -18.20 26.46 -2.22
C GLY A 74 -17.78 27.08 -3.56
N LYS A 75 -17.45 28.38 -3.57
CA LYS A 75 -17.16 29.15 -4.80
C LYS A 75 -15.86 29.95 -4.65
N ALA A 76 -15.28 30.34 -5.79
CA ALA A 76 -14.24 31.37 -5.80
C ALA A 76 -14.84 32.76 -5.47
N PRO A 77 -14.05 33.73 -4.95
CA PRO A 77 -14.56 35.05 -4.51
C PRO A 77 -15.32 35.83 -5.59
N HIS A 78 -14.90 35.71 -6.84
CA HIS A 78 -15.56 36.38 -7.97
C HIS A 78 -16.95 35.78 -8.31
N GLY A 79 -17.29 34.61 -7.77
CA GLY A 79 -18.59 33.96 -7.93
C GLY A 79 -19.59 34.27 -6.80
N LEU A 80 -19.21 35.11 -5.82
CA LEU A 80 -20.11 35.50 -4.74
C LEU A 80 -21.26 36.37 -5.26
N ASP A 81 -22.48 36.03 -4.85
CA ASP A 81 -23.64 36.90 -5.07
C ASP A 81 -23.74 38.00 -3.98
N GLY A 82 -24.69 38.93 -4.17
CA GLY A 82 -24.85 40.06 -3.24
C GLY A 82 -25.16 39.67 -1.81
N HIS A 83 -25.91 38.56 -1.58
CA HIS A 83 -26.19 38.07 -0.22
C HIS A 83 -24.96 37.46 0.44
N GLU A 84 -24.18 36.66 -0.33
CA GLU A 84 -22.96 36.03 0.13
C GLU A 84 -21.88 37.08 0.45
N ALA A 85 -21.75 38.10 -0.40
CA ALA A 85 -20.86 39.23 -0.15
C ALA A 85 -21.25 40.02 1.11
N ALA A 86 -22.57 40.22 1.35
CA ALA A 86 -23.05 40.87 2.55
C ALA A 86 -22.81 40.05 3.83
N ILE A 87 -22.94 38.71 3.75
CA ILE A 87 -22.59 37.79 4.86
C ILE A 87 -21.08 37.86 5.14
N ALA A 88 -20.23 37.85 4.12
CA ALA A 88 -18.78 37.99 4.25
C ALA A 88 -18.43 39.33 4.92
N ALA A 89 -19.02 40.48 4.48
CA ALA A 89 -18.80 41.78 5.07
C ALA A 89 -19.29 41.84 6.54
N ALA A 90 -20.41 41.19 6.87
CA ALA A 90 -20.93 41.12 8.23
C ALA A 90 -20.00 40.34 9.18
N LEU A 91 -19.31 39.28 8.68
CA LEU A 91 -18.36 38.50 9.44
C LEU A 91 -17.05 39.25 9.76
N ILE A 92 -16.62 40.21 8.93
CA ILE A 92 -15.45 41.05 9.22
C ILE A 92 -15.64 41.81 10.54
N ARG A 93 -16.85 42.25 10.81
CA ARG A 93 -17.18 43.02 12.05
C ARG A 93 -17.18 42.15 13.31
N GLY A 94 -17.38 40.86 13.18
CA GLY A 94 -17.40 39.91 14.28
C GLY A 94 -17.34 38.49 13.78
N PRO A 95 -16.12 37.98 13.57
CA PRO A 95 -15.90 36.68 12.95
C PRO A 95 -16.66 35.52 13.58
N ASN A 96 -16.73 35.48 14.90
CA ASN A 96 -17.37 34.41 15.67
C ASN A 96 -18.79 34.76 16.19
N ALA A 97 -19.43 35.79 15.61
CA ALA A 97 -20.81 36.14 15.96
C ALA A 97 -21.80 35.00 15.60
N THR A 98 -22.89 34.89 16.35
CA THR A 98 -23.96 33.91 16.10
C THR A 98 -24.65 34.15 14.75
N ALA A 99 -25.20 33.12 14.13
CA ALA A 99 -25.85 33.23 12.82
C ALA A 99 -26.97 34.29 12.77
N PRO A 100 -27.84 34.43 13.77
CA PRO A 100 -28.83 35.49 13.80
C PRO A 100 -28.23 36.92 13.78
N VAL A 101 -27.15 37.15 14.53
CA VAL A 101 -26.44 38.42 14.57
C VAL A 101 -25.77 38.74 13.23
N VAL A 102 -25.16 37.74 12.60
CA VAL A 102 -24.55 37.90 11.27
C VAL A 102 -25.63 38.18 10.22
N GLY A 103 -26.73 37.43 10.22
CA GLY A 103 -27.85 37.63 9.29
C GLY A 103 -28.50 39.04 9.43
N GLN A 104 -28.66 39.55 10.66
CA GLN A 104 -29.12 40.91 10.86
C GLN A 104 -28.17 41.97 10.30
N ARG A 105 -26.85 41.79 10.51
CA ARG A 105 -25.83 42.69 9.98
C ARG A 105 -25.75 42.62 8.44
N ALA A 106 -25.83 41.43 7.86
CA ALA A 106 -25.83 41.25 6.44
C ALA A 106 -27.05 41.93 5.78
N CYS A 107 -28.22 41.79 6.41
CA CYS A 107 -29.40 42.52 5.93
C CYS A 107 -29.19 44.05 5.99
N GLY A 108 -28.60 44.59 7.07
CA GLY A 108 -28.29 46.02 7.18
C GLY A 108 -27.31 46.51 6.11
N VAL A 109 -26.31 45.68 5.71
CA VAL A 109 -25.40 45.97 4.60
C VAL A 109 -26.18 46.05 3.28
N LEU A 110 -27.05 45.09 3.01
CA LEU A 110 -27.87 45.07 1.79
C LEU A 110 -28.87 46.23 1.74
N GLN A 111 -29.49 46.59 2.86
CA GLN A 111 -30.36 47.76 2.94
C GLN A 111 -29.63 49.06 2.63
N SER A 112 -28.44 49.24 3.20
CA SER A 112 -27.61 50.41 2.92
C SER A 112 -27.18 50.45 1.44
N LEU A 113 -26.84 49.32 0.86
CA LEU A 113 -26.46 49.20 -0.56
C LEU A 113 -27.66 49.47 -1.47
N ALA A 114 -28.86 48.94 -1.14
CA ALA A 114 -30.08 49.17 -1.88
C ALA A 114 -30.49 50.65 -1.87
N ALA A 115 -30.38 51.33 -0.73
CA ALA A 115 -30.62 52.76 -0.62
C ALA A 115 -29.64 53.58 -1.49
N LEU A 116 -28.35 53.26 -1.49
CA LEU A 116 -27.35 53.92 -2.34
C LEU A 116 -27.60 53.69 -3.84
N GLN A 117 -28.08 52.51 -4.21
CA GLN A 117 -28.34 52.12 -5.59
C GLN A 117 -29.77 52.38 -6.05
N GLN A 118 -30.62 53.01 -5.22
CA GLN A 118 -32.04 53.25 -5.49
C GLN A 118 -32.79 51.96 -5.90
N ARG A 119 -32.50 50.83 -5.23
CA ARG A 119 -33.15 49.54 -5.46
C ARG A 119 -34.14 49.20 -4.35
N PRO A 120 -35.11 48.28 -4.61
CA PRO A 120 -36.01 47.79 -3.57
C PRO A 120 -35.25 47.23 -2.36
N ALA A 121 -35.86 47.39 -1.17
CA ALA A 121 -35.31 46.83 0.06
C ALA A 121 -35.21 45.30 -0.02
N PRO A 122 -34.13 44.71 0.52
CA PRO A 122 -33.95 43.25 0.50
C PRO A 122 -34.93 42.56 1.45
N ASP A 123 -35.27 41.31 1.13
CA ASP A 123 -35.98 40.43 2.05
C ASP A 123 -35.06 39.97 3.18
N CYS A 124 -35.16 40.61 4.34
CA CYS A 124 -34.35 40.29 5.50
C CYS A 124 -34.63 38.90 6.11
N ALA A 125 -35.80 38.32 5.86
CA ALA A 125 -36.09 36.97 6.32
C ALA A 125 -35.30 35.94 5.50
N ALA A 126 -35.27 36.09 4.17
CA ALA A 126 -34.48 35.28 3.28
C ALA A 126 -32.96 35.39 3.57
N VAL A 127 -32.46 36.61 3.81
CA VAL A 127 -31.03 36.83 4.17
C VAL A 127 -30.68 36.11 5.49
N ARG A 128 -31.52 36.18 6.50
CA ARG A 128 -31.30 35.49 7.79
C ARG A 128 -31.32 33.98 7.62
N TRP A 129 -32.33 33.45 6.95
CA TRP A 129 -32.45 32.03 6.70
C TRP A 129 -31.19 31.49 5.96
N ARG A 130 -30.76 32.16 4.89
CA ARG A 130 -29.57 31.80 4.15
C ARG A 130 -28.30 31.84 5.01
N THR A 131 -28.19 32.86 5.87
CA THR A 131 -27.05 32.97 6.80
C THR A 131 -27.01 31.82 7.80
N GLU A 132 -28.18 31.40 8.33
CA GLU A 132 -28.27 30.24 9.21
C GLU A 132 -27.85 28.95 8.51
N GLN A 133 -28.30 28.71 7.27
CA GLN A 133 -27.92 27.55 6.48
C GLN A 133 -26.39 27.50 6.24
N VAL A 134 -25.82 28.61 5.80
CA VAL A 134 -24.39 28.71 5.48
C VAL A 134 -23.51 28.55 6.73
N LEU A 135 -23.90 29.16 7.86
CA LEU A 135 -23.09 29.11 9.10
C LEU A 135 -23.31 27.84 9.92
N SER A 136 -24.39 27.08 9.68
CA SER A 136 -24.62 25.76 10.29
C SER A 136 -23.96 24.63 9.51
N ALA A 137 -23.75 24.81 8.21
CA ALA A 137 -23.07 23.82 7.38
C ALA A 137 -21.59 23.73 7.80
N ARG A 138 -21.18 22.59 8.34
CA ARG A 138 -19.79 22.28 8.66
C ARG A 138 -19.07 21.75 7.39
N LEU A 139 -19.13 22.50 6.32
CA LEU A 139 -18.38 22.18 5.11
C LEU A 139 -16.98 22.78 5.25
N TRP A 140 -16.07 21.98 5.76
CA TRP A 140 -14.66 22.20 5.51
C TRP A 140 -14.44 21.76 4.07
N PRO A 141 -14.04 22.64 3.13
CA PRO A 141 -13.67 22.17 1.83
C PRO A 141 -12.49 21.21 2.02
N ALA A 142 -12.58 20.04 1.41
CA ALA A 142 -11.41 19.20 1.24
C ALA A 142 -10.27 20.08 0.72
N SER A 143 -9.07 19.90 1.26
CA SER A 143 -7.88 20.66 0.83
C SER A 143 -7.90 20.81 -0.68
N SER A 144 -7.87 22.03 -1.19
CA SER A 144 -7.79 22.31 -2.64
C SER A 144 -6.45 21.93 -3.25
N GLY A 145 -5.52 21.43 -2.42
CA GLY A 145 -4.19 20.98 -2.85
C GLY A 145 -4.23 19.59 -3.49
N ILE A 146 -3.26 19.33 -4.35
CA ILE A 146 -3.08 18.02 -5.02
C ILE A 146 -2.34 17.00 -4.15
N ALA A 147 -1.79 17.40 -2.99
CA ALA A 147 -0.99 16.57 -2.10
C ALA A 147 -1.24 16.88 -0.60
N PRO A 148 -2.48 16.74 -0.09
CA PRO A 148 -2.81 17.14 1.28
C PRO A 148 -2.06 16.34 2.34
N HIS A 149 -1.89 15.03 2.16
CA HIS A 149 -1.15 14.16 3.09
C HIS A 149 0.33 14.54 3.15
N TRP A 150 0.94 14.83 2.01
CA TRP A 150 2.32 15.32 1.96
C TRP A 150 2.48 16.66 2.67
N ALA A 151 1.57 17.60 2.44
CA ALA A 151 1.60 18.90 3.11
C ALA A 151 1.53 18.75 4.64
N ARG A 152 0.61 17.92 5.14
CA ARG A 152 0.52 17.63 6.59
C ARG A 152 1.80 16.99 7.13
N ARG A 153 2.41 16.07 6.37
CA ARG A 153 3.66 15.42 6.78
C ARG A 153 4.82 16.41 6.85
N VAL A 154 4.94 17.31 5.89
CA VAL A 154 5.94 18.39 5.90
C VAL A 154 5.74 19.30 7.10
N LEU A 155 4.51 19.73 7.36
CA LEU A 155 4.17 20.57 8.51
C LEU A 155 4.44 19.87 9.85
N ALA A 156 4.11 18.57 9.96
CA ALA A 156 4.37 17.80 11.18
C ALA A 156 5.86 17.60 11.50
N GLN A 157 6.74 17.72 10.51
CA GLN A 157 8.19 17.66 10.68
C GLN A 157 8.83 19.04 10.87
N TRP A 158 8.02 20.12 10.81
CA TRP A 158 8.54 21.46 11.03
C TRP A 158 8.98 21.62 12.50
N PRO A 159 10.17 22.19 12.74
CA PRO A 159 10.68 22.28 14.10
C PRO A 159 9.75 23.12 15.00
N PRO A 160 9.44 22.63 16.22
CA PRO A 160 8.62 23.38 17.16
C PRO A 160 9.25 24.75 17.48
N GLY A 161 8.42 25.80 17.51
CA GLY A 161 8.85 27.17 17.85
C GLY A 161 9.50 27.95 16.70
N GLN A 162 9.69 27.33 15.52
CA GLN A 162 10.11 28.08 14.33
C GLN A 162 8.89 28.62 13.57
N THR A 163 8.97 29.87 13.15
CA THR A 163 7.93 30.49 12.32
C THR A 163 7.84 29.79 10.96
N LEU A 164 6.65 29.38 10.57
CA LEU A 164 6.40 28.81 9.26
C LEU A 164 6.62 29.87 8.18
N PRO A 165 7.44 29.61 7.17
CA PRO A 165 7.58 30.52 6.04
C PRO A 165 6.26 30.55 5.23
N SER A 166 6.00 31.65 4.55
CA SER A 166 4.83 31.79 3.67
C SER A 166 4.87 30.82 2.49
N ARG A 167 6.04 30.29 2.16
CA ARG A 167 6.26 29.34 1.05
C ARG A 167 7.27 28.27 1.45
N ILE A 168 6.90 27.01 1.29
CA ILE A 168 7.76 25.84 1.50
C ILE A 168 7.96 25.13 0.15
N THR A 169 9.20 25.00 -0.28
CA THR A 169 9.56 24.23 -1.49
C THR A 169 9.89 22.79 -1.08
N THR A 170 9.26 21.82 -1.73
CA THR A 170 9.47 20.39 -1.49
C THR A 170 10.01 19.69 -2.73
N THR A 171 10.30 18.38 -2.62
CA THR A 171 10.79 17.56 -3.73
C THR A 171 9.67 17.05 -4.66
N LEU A 172 8.40 17.31 -4.34
CA LEU A 172 7.29 16.87 -5.19
C LEU A 172 7.32 17.57 -6.56
N HIS A 173 7.08 16.76 -7.59
CA HIS A 173 6.87 17.26 -8.95
C HIS A 173 5.37 17.32 -9.23
N ALA A 174 4.82 18.51 -9.39
CA ALA A 174 3.38 18.74 -9.52
C ALA A 174 2.73 17.92 -10.66
N ASP A 175 3.42 17.75 -11.78
CA ASP A 175 2.92 16.99 -12.92
C ASP A 175 2.87 15.48 -12.63
N VAL A 176 3.92 14.94 -11.98
CA VAL A 176 3.95 13.53 -11.56
C VAL A 176 2.87 13.27 -10.52
N GLN A 177 2.70 14.18 -9.56
CA GLN A 177 1.65 14.11 -8.54
C GLN A 177 0.25 14.08 -9.16
N ARG A 178 -0.04 14.97 -10.13
CA ARG A 178 -1.33 15.01 -10.82
C ARG A 178 -1.59 13.73 -11.60
N VAL A 179 -0.60 13.24 -12.34
CA VAL A 179 -0.73 12.00 -13.11
C VAL A 179 -0.96 10.81 -12.18
N ALA A 180 -0.23 10.71 -11.07
CA ALA A 180 -0.42 9.64 -10.10
C ALA A 180 -1.83 9.65 -9.50
N LEU A 181 -2.32 10.82 -9.07
CA LEU A 181 -3.67 10.97 -8.52
C LEU A 181 -4.75 10.66 -9.57
N GLN A 182 -4.62 11.20 -10.78
CA GLN A 182 -5.58 10.97 -11.86
C GLN A 182 -5.61 9.51 -12.32
N SER A 183 -4.45 8.86 -12.41
CA SER A 183 -4.34 7.44 -12.74
C SER A 183 -5.06 6.57 -11.70
N LEU A 184 -4.82 6.84 -10.42
CA LEU A 184 -5.50 6.15 -9.32
C LEU A 184 -7.02 6.35 -9.39
N GLN A 185 -7.47 7.59 -9.46
CA GLN A 185 -8.90 7.91 -9.47
C GLN A 185 -9.64 7.35 -10.69
N ARG A 186 -9.01 7.37 -11.87
CA ARG A 186 -9.59 6.79 -13.08
C ARG A 186 -9.76 5.29 -12.91
N HIS A 187 -8.71 4.60 -12.49
CA HIS A 187 -8.74 3.16 -12.37
C HIS A 187 -9.71 2.68 -11.28
N LEU A 188 -9.81 3.37 -10.15
CA LEU A 188 -10.82 3.05 -9.13
C LEU A 188 -12.26 3.22 -9.63
N ARG A 189 -12.53 4.18 -10.54
CA ARG A 189 -13.85 4.28 -11.19
C ARG A 189 -14.11 3.12 -12.15
N GLU A 190 -13.09 2.61 -12.85
CA GLU A 190 -13.20 1.42 -13.70
C GLU A 190 -13.50 0.16 -12.86
N LEU A 191 -13.02 0.12 -11.62
CA LEU A 191 -13.30 -0.96 -10.65
C LEU A 191 -14.60 -0.74 -9.85
N GLN A 192 -15.45 0.19 -10.25
CA GLN A 192 -16.73 0.43 -9.56
C GLN A 192 -17.57 -0.86 -9.51
N GLY A 193 -18.10 -1.21 -8.35
CA GLY A 193 -18.83 -2.47 -8.12
C GLY A 193 -17.99 -3.60 -7.52
N HIS A 194 -16.66 -3.47 -7.48
CA HIS A 194 -15.76 -4.47 -6.89
C HIS A 194 -15.41 -4.22 -5.42
N ASN A 195 -16.20 -3.41 -4.71
CA ASN A 195 -15.97 -3.02 -3.32
C ASN A 195 -14.55 -2.50 -3.07
N VAL A 196 -14.13 -1.51 -3.85
CA VAL A 196 -12.85 -0.83 -3.72
C VAL A 196 -13.03 0.67 -3.93
N GLU A 197 -12.49 1.48 -3.01
CA GLU A 197 -12.69 2.94 -3.02
C GLU A 197 -11.40 3.74 -2.83
N ASP A 198 -10.30 3.10 -2.40
CA ASP A 198 -9.10 3.84 -2.05
C ASP A 198 -7.82 3.23 -2.60
N GLY A 199 -6.75 4.01 -2.52
CA GLY A 199 -5.42 3.61 -2.91
C GLY A 199 -4.39 4.68 -2.59
N ALA A 200 -3.13 4.28 -2.70
CA ALA A 200 -1.98 5.15 -2.49
C ALA A 200 -0.93 4.95 -3.57
N VAL A 201 -0.24 6.02 -3.93
CA VAL A 201 0.86 5.99 -4.92
C VAL A 201 2.05 6.75 -4.37
N LEU A 202 3.21 6.13 -4.46
CA LEU A 202 4.48 6.72 -4.09
C LEU A 202 5.48 6.61 -5.25
N VAL A 203 6.14 7.71 -5.59
CA VAL A 203 7.19 7.75 -6.59
C VAL A 203 8.47 8.26 -5.96
N LEU A 204 9.54 7.46 -6.05
CA LEU A 204 10.87 7.79 -5.57
C LEU A 204 11.85 7.89 -6.75
N ASP A 205 12.72 8.90 -6.71
CA ASP A 205 13.92 8.93 -7.54
C ASP A 205 14.97 7.97 -6.97
N ASN A 206 15.49 7.08 -7.81
CA ASN A 206 16.40 6.04 -7.35
C ASN A 206 17.71 6.61 -6.79
N ALA A 207 18.30 7.56 -7.48
CA ALA A 207 19.62 8.10 -7.14
C ALA A 207 19.58 8.96 -5.88
N SER A 208 18.70 9.94 -5.84
CA SER A 208 18.62 10.91 -4.75
C SER A 208 17.78 10.46 -3.56
N GLY A 209 16.81 9.55 -3.76
CA GLY A 209 15.82 9.18 -2.77
C GLY A 209 14.76 10.25 -2.54
N GLN A 210 14.67 11.23 -3.41
CA GLN A 210 13.63 12.26 -3.36
C GLN A 210 12.25 11.65 -3.65
N VAL A 211 11.25 12.16 -2.93
CA VAL A 211 9.85 11.84 -3.19
C VAL A 211 9.34 12.75 -4.29
N LEU A 212 8.97 12.19 -5.43
CA LEU A 212 8.47 12.93 -6.60
C LEU A 212 6.94 12.99 -6.63
N ALA A 213 6.26 12.00 -6.05
CA ALA A 213 4.81 12.02 -5.85
C ALA A 213 4.43 11.26 -4.58
N TRP A 214 3.40 11.75 -3.89
CA TRP A 214 2.81 11.19 -2.68
C TRP A 214 1.30 11.33 -2.74
N VAL A 215 0.62 10.28 -3.15
CA VAL A 215 -0.84 10.20 -3.16
C VAL A 215 -1.24 9.30 -1.99
N GLY A 216 -1.77 9.89 -0.92
CA GLY A 216 -2.15 9.14 0.29
C GLY A 216 -3.56 8.57 0.24
N SER A 217 -4.42 9.05 -0.67
CA SER A 217 -5.79 8.58 -0.83
C SER A 217 -6.33 8.94 -2.21
N SER A 218 -7.38 8.25 -2.65
CA SER A 218 -8.16 8.58 -3.84
C SER A 218 -8.95 9.90 -3.73
N GLY A 219 -8.98 10.51 -2.54
CA GLY A 219 -9.71 11.73 -2.26
C GLY A 219 -11.22 11.49 -2.17
N SER A 220 -12.00 12.15 -3.02
CA SER A 220 -13.48 12.11 -2.96
C SER A 220 -14.10 10.74 -3.25
N LEU A 221 -13.34 9.75 -3.69
CA LEU A 221 -13.83 8.38 -3.90
C LEU A 221 -13.78 7.56 -2.60
N SER A 222 -12.95 7.96 -1.63
CA SER A 222 -12.78 7.28 -0.34
C SER A 222 -13.63 7.93 0.75
N GLN A 223 -14.29 7.12 1.57
CA GLN A 223 -14.97 7.57 2.79
C GLN A 223 -13.98 7.95 3.90
N ALA A 224 -12.72 7.49 3.80
CA ALA A 224 -11.65 7.75 4.76
C ALA A 224 -10.48 8.53 4.13
N HIS A 225 -10.78 9.52 3.27
CA HIS A 225 -9.80 10.29 2.49
C HIS A 225 -8.73 11.02 3.32
N GLU A 226 -8.94 11.15 4.63
CA GLU A 226 -7.96 11.73 5.56
C GLU A 226 -6.86 10.74 5.98
N VAL A 227 -7.09 9.45 5.80
CA VAL A 227 -6.09 8.40 6.09
C VAL A 227 -4.99 8.44 5.03
N ASP A 228 -3.74 8.53 5.48
CA ASP A 228 -2.58 8.45 4.58
C ASP A 228 -2.24 6.99 4.27
N GLY A 229 -2.71 6.49 3.14
CA GLY A 229 -2.47 5.12 2.67
C GLY A 229 -0.99 4.81 2.38
N VAL A 230 -0.13 5.84 2.22
CA VAL A 230 1.32 5.64 2.06
C VAL A 230 1.96 5.17 3.38
N LEU A 231 1.38 5.57 4.53
CA LEU A 231 1.88 5.23 5.87
C LEU A 231 1.05 4.17 6.58
N ALA A 232 -0.14 3.86 6.07
CA ALA A 232 -1.00 2.85 6.67
C ALA A 232 -0.33 1.48 6.65
N GLN A 233 -0.38 0.78 7.80
CA GLN A 233 0.14 -0.58 7.93
C GLN A 233 -0.81 -1.56 7.24
N ARG A 234 -0.32 -2.31 6.25
CA ARG A 234 -1.10 -3.23 5.42
C ARG A 234 -0.31 -4.50 5.14
N GLN A 235 -0.99 -5.60 4.85
CA GLN A 235 -0.31 -6.85 4.52
C GLN A 235 0.31 -6.78 3.10
N PRO A 236 1.65 -6.87 2.98
CA PRO A 236 2.37 -6.74 1.72
C PRO A 236 2.16 -7.93 0.77
N GLY A 237 1.69 -9.06 1.27
CA GLY A 237 1.51 -10.26 0.47
C GLY A 237 2.80 -10.68 -0.24
N SER A 238 2.68 -11.08 -1.49
CA SER A 238 3.80 -11.57 -2.30
C SER A 238 4.88 -10.54 -2.63
N THR A 239 4.74 -9.27 -2.22
CA THR A 239 5.80 -8.26 -2.46
C THR A 239 7.07 -8.50 -1.64
N LEU A 240 7.06 -9.38 -0.65
CA LEU A 240 8.27 -9.76 0.09
C LEU A 240 9.11 -10.84 -0.62
N LYS A 241 8.54 -11.57 -1.57
CA LYS A 241 9.25 -12.67 -2.28
C LYS A 241 10.56 -12.27 -2.93
N PRO A 242 10.71 -11.10 -3.59
CA PRO A 242 11.99 -10.72 -4.19
C PRO A 242 13.15 -10.71 -3.19
N PHE A 243 12.90 -10.27 -1.97
CA PHE A 243 13.92 -10.24 -0.92
C PHE A 243 14.28 -11.63 -0.42
N LEU A 244 13.29 -12.53 -0.33
CA LEU A 244 13.51 -13.93 0.02
C LEU A 244 14.38 -14.65 -1.01
N TYR A 245 14.03 -14.53 -2.30
CA TYR A 245 14.82 -15.14 -3.37
C TYR A 245 16.20 -14.49 -3.49
N ALA A 246 16.31 -13.18 -3.25
CA ALA A 246 17.59 -12.51 -3.16
C ALA A 246 18.49 -13.16 -2.09
N GLN A 247 17.97 -13.43 -0.92
CA GLN A 247 18.72 -14.08 0.15
C GLN A 247 19.13 -15.50 -0.21
N ALA A 248 18.22 -16.28 -0.80
CA ALA A 248 18.51 -17.64 -1.23
C ALA A 248 19.64 -17.70 -2.29
N VAL A 249 19.63 -16.76 -3.25
CA VAL A 249 20.68 -16.60 -4.25
C VAL A 249 22.00 -16.15 -3.59
N GLN A 250 21.96 -15.15 -2.73
CA GLN A 250 23.14 -14.62 -2.04
C GLN A 250 23.82 -15.68 -1.14
N GLN A 251 23.04 -16.51 -0.48
CA GLN A 251 23.50 -17.63 0.33
C GLN A 251 23.91 -18.86 -0.53
N ARG A 252 23.84 -18.76 -1.86
CA ARG A 252 24.12 -19.86 -2.83
C ARG A 252 23.28 -21.12 -2.58
N ARG A 253 22.06 -20.96 -2.01
CA ARG A 253 21.09 -22.05 -1.85
C ARG A 253 20.36 -22.34 -3.15
N LEU A 254 20.15 -21.30 -3.98
CA LEU A 254 19.48 -21.36 -5.27
C LEU A 254 20.25 -20.55 -6.31
N THR A 255 20.11 -20.95 -7.57
CA THR A 255 20.35 -20.10 -8.74
C THR A 255 19.01 -19.76 -9.39
N ALA A 256 18.98 -18.83 -10.32
CA ALA A 256 17.75 -18.52 -11.06
C ALA A 256 17.19 -19.73 -11.85
N ALA A 257 18.05 -20.66 -12.25
CA ALA A 257 17.66 -21.89 -12.95
C ALA A 257 17.34 -23.07 -12.03
N SER A 258 17.64 -23.00 -10.72
CA SER A 258 17.39 -24.10 -9.78
C SER A 258 15.93 -24.53 -9.79
N LEU A 259 15.68 -25.83 -9.88
CA LEU A 259 14.34 -26.39 -9.89
C LEU A 259 13.78 -26.46 -8.46
N ILE A 260 12.57 -25.98 -8.29
CA ILE A 260 11.80 -26.03 -7.04
C ILE A 260 10.48 -26.74 -7.32
N GLU A 261 10.10 -27.65 -6.47
CA GLU A 261 8.85 -28.39 -6.63
C GLU A 261 7.66 -27.54 -6.17
N ASP A 262 6.74 -27.27 -7.07
CA ASP A 262 5.43 -26.67 -6.78
C ASP A 262 4.38 -27.79 -6.68
N SER A 263 4.33 -28.42 -5.53
CA SER A 263 3.41 -29.52 -5.19
C SER A 263 2.84 -29.33 -3.79
N ALA A 264 1.83 -30.09 -3.43
CA ALA A 264 1.27 -30.05 -2.08
C ALA A 264 2.38 -30.23 -1.03
N ALA A 265 2.59 -29.25 -0.19
CA ALA A 265 3.60 -29.26 0.86
C ALA A 265 2.94 -29.28 2.23
N HIS A 266 3.44 -30.16 3.09
CA HIS A 266 3.02 -30.29 4.48
C HIS A 266 4.23 -29.94 5.34
N ILE A 267 4.23 -28.77 5.95
CA ILE A 267 5.37 -28.28 6.74
C ILE A 267 4.98 -28.33 8.21
N ASN A 268 5.66 -29.19 8.96
CA ASN A 268 5.48 -29.25 10.41
C ASN A 268 6.08 -27.98 11.05
N THR A 269 5.28 -27.28 11.83
CA THR A 269 5.67 -26.11 12.60
C THR A 269 5.40 -26.36 14.08
N GLY A 270 6.04 -25.63 14.97
CA GLY A 270 5.74 -25.71 16.41
C GLY A 270 4.28 -25.38 16.78
N ALA A 271 3.54 -24.72 15.89
CA ALA A 271 2.12 -24.37 16.05
C ALA A 271 1.15 -25.33 15.31
N GLY A 272 1.69 -26.37 14.63
CA GLY A 272 0.88 -27.31 13.84
C GLY A 272 1.36 -27.44 12.39
N LEU A 273 0.55 -28.07 11.57
CA LEU A 273 0.85 -28.33 10.17
C LEU A 273 0.49 -27.11 9.31
N TYR A 274 1.47 -26.54 8.62
CA TYR A 274 1.27 -25.47 7.65
C TYR A 274 1.21 -26.02 6.23
N ILE A 275 0.10 -25.76 5.52
CA ILE A 275 -0.16 -26.25 4.16
C ILE A 275 -0.30 -25.04 3.23
N PRO A 276 0.77 -24.60 2.58
CA PRO A 276 0.69 -23.49 1.62
C PRO A 276 -0.05 -23.91 0.35
N GLN A 277 -0.82 -22.99 -0.24
CA GLN A 277 -1.50 -23.17 -1.52
C GLN A 277 -1.17 -22.04 -2.46
N ASN A 278 -1.14 -22.33 -3.76
CA ASN A 278 -1.07 -21.29 -4.78
C ASN A 278 -2.39 -20.52 -4.87
N TYR A 279 -2.35 -19.29 -5.40
CA TYR A 279 -3.52 -18.44 -5.53
C TYR A 279 -4.64 -19.09 -6.36
N ASP A 280 -4.29 -19.75 -7.48
CA ASP A 280 -5.19 -20.47 -8.37
C ASP A 280 -5.53 -21.90 -7.89
N ARG A 281 -5.01 -22.30 -6.70
CA ARG A 281 -5.12 -23.66 -6.12
C ARG A 281 -4.60 -24.78 -7.03
N ARG A 282 -3.79 -24.45 -8.02
CA ARG A 282 -3.17 -25.40 -8.94
C ARG A 282 -1.67 -25.45 -8.70
N PHE A 283 -1.11 -26.64 -8.78
CA PHE A 283 0.32 -26.86 -8.72
C PHE A 283 0.90 -26.96 -10.13
N LYS A 284 2.08 -26.36 -10.32
CA LYS A 284 2.75 -26.32 -11.62
C LYS A 284 3.81 -27.44 -11.77
N GLY A 285 4.02 -28.26 -10.72
CA GLY A 285 5.08 -29.26 -10.71
C GLY A 285 6.46 -28.63 -10.50
N TRP A 286 7.46 -29.14 -11.16
CA TRP A 286 8.82 -28.60 -11.09
C TRP A 286 8.95 -27.34 -11.94
N VAL A 287 9.37 -26.25 -11.32
CA VAL A 287 9.57 -24.94 -11.96
C VAL A 287 10.95 -24.38 -11.58
N SER A 288 11.56 -23.57 -12.42
CA SER A 288 12.78 -22.86 -12.02
C SER A 288 12.47 -21.78 -10.98
N ALA A 289 13.48 -21.39 -10.21
CA ALA A 289 13.38 -20.26 -9.28
C ALA A 289 12.97 -18.96 -10.00
N ARG A 290 13.40 -18.77 -11.26
CA ARG A 290 12.98 -17.68 -12.15
C ARG A 290 11.46 -17.66 -12.33
N VAL A 291 10.90 -18.76 -12.79
CA VAL A 291 9.45 -18.88 -13.00
C VAL A 291 8.71 -18.78 -11.68
N ALA A 292 9.20 -19.42 -10.62
CA ALA A 292 8.59 -19.39 -9.29
C ALA A 292 8.46 -17.96 -8.74
N LEU A 293 9.50 -17.13 -8.86
CA LEU A 293 9.49 -15.74 -8.40
C LEU A 293 8.67 -14.85 -9.33
N ALA A 294 8.91 -14.90 -10.63
CA ALA A 294 8.24 -14.04 -11.62
C ALA A 294 6.73 -14.32 -11.66
N SER A 295 6.32 -15.59 -11.64
CA SER A 295 4.92 -16.03 -11.57
C SER A 295 4.33 -16.00 -10.17
N SER A 296 5.10 -15.56 -9.17
CA SER A 296 4.61 -15.37 -7.79
C SER A 296 4.06 -16.63 -7.11
N LEU A 297 4.56 -17.82 -7.42
CA LEU A 297 4.10 -19.05 -6.83
C LEU A 297 4.32 -19.09 -5.32
N ASN A 298 3.35 -19.62 -4.57
CA ASN A 298 3.37 -19.60 -3.11
C ASN A 298 4.18 -20.76 -2.52
N VAL A 299 3.92 -21.98 -2.99
CA VAL A 299 4.59 -23.17 -2.45
C VAL A 299 6.11 -23.11 -2.65
N PRO A 300 6.64 -22.76 -3.84
CA PRO A 300 8.07 -22.56 -4.02
C PRO A 300 8.66 -21.48 -3.11
N ALA A 301 7.94 -20.39 -2.83
CA ALA A 301 8.41 -19.36 -1.91
C ALA A 301 8.52 -19.87 -0.48
N VAL A 302 7.55 -20.64 0.00
CA VAL A 302 7.60 -21.25 1.34
C VAL A 302 8.73 -22.29 1.43
N ARG A 303 8.94 -23.11 0.39
CA ARG A 303 10.10 -24.03 0.31
C ARG A 303 11.43 -23.27 0.33
N THR A 304 11.51 -22.14 -0.37
CA THR A 304 12.68 -21.26 -0.34
C THR A 304 12.93 -20.71 1.06
N LEU A 305 11.88 -20.28 1.77
CA LEU A 305 12.03 -19.81 3.17
C LEU A 305 12.51 -20.94 4.10
N ALA A 306 12.04 -22.17 3.89
CA ALA A 306 12.54 -23.33 4.64
C ALA A 306 14.03 -23.61 4.41
N MET A 307 14.55 -23.33 3.21
CA MET A 307 15.98 -23.46 2.90
C MET A 307 16.82 -22.32 3.47
N VAL A 308 16.28 -21.10 3.51
CA VAL A 308 16.97 -19.90 3.99
C VAL A 308 16.93 -19.81 5.50
N GLY A 309 15.80 -20.18 6.11
CA GLY A 309 15.53 -19.97 7.53
C GLY A 309 14.69 -18.71 7.78
N VAL A 310 13.71 -18.83 8.69
CA VAL A 310 12.78 -17.74 9.02
C VAL A 310 13.52 -16.58 9.69
N GLU A 311 14.43 -16.90 10.63
CA GLU A 311 15.20 -15.89 11.38
C GLU A 311 16.12 -15.09 10.44
N ASP A 312 16.85 -15.76 9.56
CA ASP A 312 17.76 -15.10 8.63
C ASP A 312 17.00 -14.16 7.69
N PHE A 313 15.83 -14.58 7.21
CA PHE A 313 14.99 -13.74 6.37
C PHE A 313 14.43 -12.54 7.14
N TYR A 314 14.00 -12.74 8.38
CA TYR A 314 13.56 -11.67 9.27
C TYR A 314 14.66 -10.60 9.47
N GLN A 315 15.90 -11.03 9.71
CA GLN A 315 17.04 -10.12 9.85
C GLN A 315 17.34 -9.35 8.55
N GLN A 316 17.24 -10.00 7.40
CA GLN A 316 17.43 -9.33 6.11
C GLN A 316 16.36 -8.26 5.87
N LEU A 317 15.11 -8.51 6.21
CA LEU A 317 14.04 -7.50 6.13
C LEU A 317 14.39 -6.27 6.99
N ALA A 318 14.93 -6.46 8.18
CA ALA A 318 15.39 -5.36 9.03
C ALA A 318 16.53 -4.56 8.38
N GLN A 319 17.47 -5.23 7.69
CA GLN A 319 18.53 -4.55 6.92
C GLN A 319 17.98 -3.72 5.76
N LEU A 320 16.83 -4.05 5.23
CA LEU A 320 16.12 -3.31 4.17
C LEU A 320 15.20 -2.20 4.71
N GLY A 321 15.22 -1.95 6.02
CA GLY A 321 14.34 -0.97 6.67
C GLY A 321 12.90 -1.46 6.86
N LEU A 322 12.66 -2.76 6.69
CA LEU A 322 11.37 -3.42 6.87
C LEU A 322 11.30 -4.13 8.24
N GLY A 323 11.80 -3.50 9.30
CA GLY A 323 11.72 -4.06 10.65
C GLY A 323 10.28 -4.36 11.04
N LEU A 324 10.04 -5.60 11.48
CA LEU A 324 8.72 -6.09 11.86
C LEU A 324 8.54 -6.00 13.38
N PRO A 325 7.32 -5.70 13.89
CA PRO A 325 7.08 -5.47 15.30
C PRO A 325 7.13 -6.74 16.16
N GLN A 326 6.88 -7.92 15.58
CA GLN A 326 6.89 -9.19 16.28
C GLN A 326 8.14 -10.00 15.93
N PRO A 327 8.61 -10.91 16.79
CA PRO A 327 9.77 -11.75 16.50
C PRO A 327 9.51 -12.73 15.36
N ALA A 328 10.57 -13.23 14.72
CA ALA A 328 10.51 -14.11 13.56
C ALA A 328 9.63 -15.35 13.77
N GLY A 329 9.69 -15.96 14.95
CA GLY A 329 8.88 -17.13 15.30
C GLY A 329 7.36 -16.88 15.29
N TYR A 330 6.93 -15.65 15.50
CA TYR A 330 5.52 -15.26 15.42
C TYR A 330 4.98 -15.42 13.99
N TYR A 331 5.77 -15.02 13.00
CA TYR A 331 5.38 -15.09 11.59
C TYR A 331 5.56 -16.48 10.98
N GLY A 332 6.59 -17.19 11.42
CA GLY A 332 6.91 -18.51 10.89
C GLY A 332 7.04 -18.54 9.36
N TYR A 333 6.66 -19.64 8.73
CA TYR A 333 6.75 -19.80 7.27
C TYR A 333 5.77 -18.94 6.47
N SER A 334 4.73 -18.41 7.10
CA SER A 334 3.80 -17.49 6.45
C SER A 334 4.46 -16.16 6.07
N LEU A 335 5.63 -15.83 6.65
CA LEU A 335 6.43 -14.65 6.29
C LEU A 335 6.83 -14.66 4.80
N ALA A 336 7.04 -15.84 4.19
CA ALA A 336 7.28 -15.96 2.75
C ALA A 336 6.14 -15.40 1.89
N LEU A 337 4.94 -15.35 2.45
CA LEU A 337 3.72 -14.89 1.78
C LEU A 337 3.26 -13.51 2.27
N GLY A 338 4.08 -12.84 3.10
CA GLY A 338 3.81 -11.48 3.57
C GLY A 338 2.72 -11.40 4.64
N SER A 339 2.72 -12.30 5.61
CA SER A 339 1.81 -12.26 6.76
C SER A 339 2.13 -11.18 7.81
N SER A 340 3.02 -10.24 7.49
CA SER A 340 3.37 -9.06 8.30
C SER A 340 2.57 -7.84 7.86
N GLU A 341 2.68 -6.75 8.62
CA GLU A 341 2.13 -5.44 8.22
C GLU A 341 3.27 -4.46 7.95
N LEU A 342 3.18 -3.77 6.82
CA LEU A 342 4.15 -2.79 6.33
C LEU A 342 3.44 -1.63 5.66
N ASP A 343 4.07 -0.46 5.66
CA ASP A 343 3.60 0.69 4.90
C ASP A 343 4.24 0.76 3.50
N LEU A 344 3.56 1.46 2.59
CA LEU A 344 3.99 1.63 1.21
C LEU A 344 5.35 2.35 1.12
N LEU A 345 5.62 3.31 2.03
CA LEU A 345 6.86 4.07 2.02
C LEU A 345 8.08 3.17 2.25
N ARG A 346 8.07 2.39 3.35
CA ARG A 346 9.17 1.50 3.68
C ARG A 346 9.36 0.43 2.61
N LEU A 347 8.24 -0.13 2.13
CA LEU A 347 8.27 -1.19 1.14
C LEU A 347 8.80 -0.67 -0.22
N THR A 348 8.35 0.50 -0.70
CA THR A 348 8.87 1.12 -1.93
C THR A 348 10.35 1.46 -1.80
N ASN A 349 10.80 1.95 -0.63
CA ASN A 349 12.22 2.24 -0.42
C ASN A 349 13.10 0.97 -0.37
N ALA A 350 12.56 -0.15 0.09
CA ALA A 350 13.27 -1.44 0.02
C ALA A 350 13.43 -1.92 -1.44
N TYR A 351 12.43 -1.68 -2.30
CA TYR A 351 12.56 -1.93 -3.75
C TYR A 351 13.53 -0.96 -4.42
N ARG A 352 13.59 0.29 -3.96
CA ARG A 352 14.63 1.25 -4.40
C ARG A 352 16.04 0.74 -4.06
N ALA A 353 16.21 0.02 -2.95
CA ALA A 353 17.48 -0.62 -2.65
C ALA A 353 17.85 -1.66 -3.72
N LEU A 354 16.91 -2.47 -4.23
CA LEU A 354 17.16 -3.38 -5.37
C LEU A 354 17.57 -2.61 -6.63
N ALA A 355 16.88 -1.49 -6.94
CA ALA A 355 17.21 -0.62 -8.05
C ALA A 355 18.65 -0.06 -7.97
N ASN A 356 19.14 0.15 -6.75
CA ASN A 356 20.48 0.70 -6.46
C ASN A 356 21.52 -0.38 -6.14
N GLY A 357 21.40 -1.56 -6.73
CA GLY A 357 22.37 -2.65 -6.53
C GLY A 357 22.39 -3.17 -5.10
N GLY A 358 21.25 -3.20 -4.43
CA GLY A 358 21.09 -3.73 -3.09
C GLY A 358 21.51 -2.77 -1.97
N ARG A 359 21.84 -1.53 -2.28
CA ARG A 359 22.17 -0.48 -1.28
C ARG A 359 20.91 0.17 -0.73
N TRP A 360 20.69 -0.02 0.54
CA TRP A 360 19.63 0.67 1.26
C TRP A 360 20.10 2.03 1.78
N GLN A 361 19.28 3.04 1.58
CA GLN A 361 19.44 4.40 2.11
C GLN A 361 18.09 4.93 2.56
N PRO A 362 18.01 5.80 3.57
CA PRO A 362 16.77 6.51 3.88
C PRO A 362 16.32 7.36 2.68
N ILE A 363 15.05 7.70 2.65
CA ILE A 363 14.56 8.70 1.69
C ILE A 363 15.19 10.06 1.98
N ALA A 364 15.29 10.90 0.95
CA ALA A 364 15.78 12.26 1.08
C ALA A 364 14.87 13.09 2.02
N PRO A 365 15.40 14.16 2.64
CA PRO A 365 14.59 15.10 3.42
C PRO A 365 13.40 15.62 2.61
N LEU A 366 12.27 15.82 3.27
CA LEU A 366 11.01 16.19 2.59
C LEU A 366 11.01 17.62 2.08
N VAL A 367 11.81 18.48 2.68
CA VAL A 367 11.97 19.89 2.32
C VAL A 367 13.35 20.06 1.72
N ALA A 368 13.44 20.76 0.59
CA ALA A 368 14.72 21.17 0.07
C ALA A 368 15.44 22.01 1.13
N PRO A 369 16.76 21.82 1.36
CA PRO A 369 17.48 22.67 2.28
C PRO A 369 17.26 24.13 1.86
N LEU A 370 16.66 24.93 2.72
CA LEU A 370 16.65 26.38 2.54
C LEU A 370 18.12 26.79 2.40
N ALA A 371 18.47 27.36 1.25
CA ALA A 371 19.82 27.81 0.98
C ALA A 371 20.35 28.58 2.19
N ALA A 372 21.31 27.95 2.87
CA ALA A 372 22.23 28.52 3.86
C ALA A 372 21.68 29.68 4.72
N ALA A 373 20.77 29.36 5.64
CA ALA A 373 20.63 30.16 6.85
C ALA A 373 21.11 29.29 8.02
N SER A 374 22.41 29.43 8.34
CA SER A 374 23.04 29.24 9.65
C SER A 374 22.91 27.91 10.41
N HIS A 375 22.61 26.78 9.77
CA HIS A 375 22.79 25.49 10.42
C HIS A 375 23.79 24.66 9.62
N PRO A 376 24.81 24.08 10.27
CA PRO A 376 25.71 23.17 9.60
C PRO A 376 24.89 22.00 9.04
N ALA A 377 25.14 21.64 7.77
CA ALA A 377 24.62 20.41 7.19
C ALA A 377 24.86 19.25 8.18
N PRO A 378 23.92 18.28 8.31
CA PRO A 378 24.13 17.16 9.19
C PRO A 378 25.50 16.54 8.89
N SER A 379 26.37 16.50 9.89
CA SER A 379 27.79 16.18 9.78
C SER A 379 28.08 14.71 9.44
N ALA A 380 27.07 13.89 9.22
CA ALA A 380 27.22 12.49 8.80
C ALA A 380 26.38 12.23 7.54
N PRO A 381 26.94 11.59 6.51
CA PRO A 381 26.14 11.09 5.40
C PRO A 381 25.03 10.17 5.95
N PRO A 382 23.82 10.17 5.36
CA PRO A 382 22.73 9.31 5.80
C PRO A 382 23.21 7.87 5.86
N ALA A 383 22.82 7.12 6.90
CA ALA A 383 23.23 5.75 7.12
C ALA A 383 22.95 4.89 5.89
N GLN A 384 23.99 4.61 5.12
CA GLN A 384 23.94 3.78 3.90
C GLN A 384 24.46 2.41 4.24
N ARG A 385 23.78 1.36 3.79
CA ARG A 385 24.22 -0.03 4.01
C ARG A 385 23.96 -0.92 2.80
N GLN A 386 24.86 -1.85 2.56
CA GLN A 386 24.68 -2.90 1.56
C GLN A 386 23.81 -4.00 2.19
N ALA A 387 22.49 -3.97 1.91
CA ALA A 387 21.54 -4.94 2.44
C ALA A 387 21.48 -6.22 1.60
N ILE A 388 21.72 -6.11 0.29
CA ILE A 388 21.75 -7.22 -0.68
C ILE A 388 22.96 -7.01 -1.57
N GLY A 389 23.71 -8.06 -1.92
CA GLY A 389 24.85 -7.96 -2.84
C GLY A 389 24.42 -7.44 -4.23
N PRO A 390 25.25 -6.62 -4.92
CA PRO A 390 24.88 -6.03 -6.21
C PRO A 390 24.61 -7.09 -7.29
N GLN A 391 25.34 -8.20 -7.26
CA GLN A 391 25.14 -9.34 -8.16
C GLN A 391 23.76 -9.97 -7.98
N THR A 392 23.36 -10.15 -6.73
CA THR A 392 22.06 -10.71 -6.38
C THR A 392 20.91 -9.76 -6.73
N ALA A 393 21.07 -8.45 -6.45
CA ALA A 393 20.09 -7.46 -6.83
C ALA A 393 19.87 -7.42 -8.35
N PHE A 394 20.96 -7.54 -9.14
CA PHE A 394 20.89 -7.66 -10.58
C PHE A 394 20.11 -8.90 -11.03
N ILE A 395 20.42 -10.10 -10.51
CA ILE A 395 19.74 -11.35 -10.87
C ILE A 395 18.25 -11.28 -10.54
N VAL A 396 17.88 -10.75 -9.36
CA VAL A 396 16.47 -10.58 -8.98
C VAL A 396 15.77 -9.57 -9.90
N GLY A 397 16.44 -8.48 -10.25
CA GLY A 397 15.92 -7.49 -11.21
C GLY A 397 15.69 -8.09 -12.58
N ASP A 398 16.61 -8.89 -13.07
CA ASP A 398 16.51 -9.62 -14.33
C ASP A 398 15.32 -10.60 -14.32
N ILE A 399 15.15 -11.38 -13.26
CA ILE A 399 13.99 -12.28 -13.09
C ILE A 399 12.67 -11.49 -13.12
N LEU A 400 12.60 -10.37 -12.40
CA LEU A 400 11.37 -9.56 -12.29
C LEU A 400 11.09 -8.70 -13.52
N SER A 401 12.03 -8.57 -14.45
CA SER A 401 11.82 -7.92 -15.74
C SER A 401 11.34 -8.89 -16.82
N ASP A 402 11.46 -10.20 -16.58
CA ASP A 402 11.17 -11.26 -17.55
C ASP A 402 9.65 -11.49 -17.69
N SER A 403 9.07 -11.01 -18.80
CA SER A 403 7.65 -11.17 -19.11
C SER A 403 7.27 -12.63 -19.43
N LEU A 404 8.19 -13.41 -20.02
CA LEU A 404 7.96 -14.82 -20.34
C LEU A 404 7.88 -15.68 -19.07
N ALA A 405 8.78 -15.42 -18.12
CA ALA A 405 8.75 -16.11 -16.82
C ALA A 405 7.51 -15.76 -15.99
N ARG A 406 6.87 -14.60 -16.22
CA ARG A 406 5.60 -14.21 -15.60
C ARG A 406 4.36 -14.81 -16.27
N ALA A 407 4.46 -15.17 -17.54
CA ALA A 407 3.31 -15.58 -18.34
C ALA A 407 2.46 -16.72 -17.77
N PRO A 408 3.02 -17.72 -17.06
CA PRO A 408 2.21 -18.81 -16.47
C PRO A 408 1.13 -18.36 -15.47
N THR A 409 1.32 -17.20 -14.84
CA THR A 409 0.33 -16.64 -13.89
C THR A 409 -0.39 -15.41 -14.44
N PHE A 410 0.30 -14.53 -15.18
CA PHE A 410 -0.22 -13.22 -15.56
C PHE A 410 -0.57 -13.10 -17.04
N GLY A 411 -0.29 -14.14 -17.84
CA GLY A 411 -0.49 -14.10 -19.29
C GLY A 411 0.62 -13.32 -20.02
N LEU A 412 0.67 -13.47 -21.34
CA LEU A 412 1.63 -12.76 -22.18
C LEU A 412 1.25 -11.29 -22.37
N ASP A 413 -0.05 -11.01 -22.51
CA ASP A 413 -0.61 -9.66 -22.64
C ASP A 413 -0.91 -9.07 -21.25
N SER A 414 0.15 -8.90 -20.46
CA SER A 414 0.03 -8.39 -19.10
C SER A 414 0.35 -6.90 -19.04
N VAL A 415 -0.45 -6.14 -18.29
CA VAL A 415 -0.21 -4.72 -17.96
C VAL A 415 1.14 -4.48 -17.28
N LEU A 416 1.75 -5.55 -16.71
CA LEU A 416 3.09 -5.52 -16.12
C LEU A 416 4.21 -5.48 -17.17
N THR A 417 3.89 -5.64 -18.45
CA THR A 417 4.86 -5.60 -19.56
C THR A 417 4.95 -4.17 -20.08
N THR A 418 6.07 -3.51 -19.84
CA THR A 418 6.35 -2.14 -20.30
C THR A 418 7.12 -2.15 -21.63
N ARG A 419 7.07 -1.00 -22.36
CA ARG A 419 7.83 -0.82 -23.62
C ARG A 419 9.31 -0.49 -23.40
N PHE A 420 9.74 -0.43 -22.17
CA PHE A 420 11.09 -0.13 -21.71
C PHE A 420 11.43 -1.07 -20.56
N TRP A 421 12.71 -1.16 -20.19
CA TRP A 421 13.10 -2.03 -19.09
C TRP A 421 12.49 -1.61 -17.75
N SER A 422 11.85 -2.54 -17.08
CA SER A 422 11.36 -2.39 -15.71
C SER A 422 11.26 -3.75 -15.03
N ALA A 423 11.43 -3.75 -13.73
CA ALA A 423 11.25 -4.92 -12.87
C ALA A 423 10.10 -4.64 -11.91
N VAL A 424 9.15 -5.58 -11.77
CA VAL A 424 7.93 -5.36 -11.00
C VAL A 424 7.47 -6.61 -10.27
N LYS A 425 6.89 -6.42 -9.09
CA LYS A 425 6.25 -7.48 -8.31
C LYS A 425 4.89 -7.03 -7.81
N THR A 426 3.91 -7.88 -8.01
CA THR A 426 2.56 -7.72 -7.45
C THR A 426 2.44 -8.42 -6.11
N GLY A 427 1.54 -7.94 -5.28
CA GLY A 427 1.11 -8.55 -4.04
C GLY A 427 -0.40 -8.54 -3.93
N THR A 428 -0.95 -9.57 -3.33
CA THR A 428 -2.36 -9.66 -2.94
C THR A 428 -2.38 -10.26 -1.55
N SER A 429 -3.01 -9.59 -0.59
CA SER A 429 -3.16 -10.11 0.76
C SER A 429 -4.30 -11.13 0.82
N LYS A 430 -4.43 -11.80 1.97
CA LYS A 430 -5.54 -12.73 2.21
C LYS A 430 -6.88 -12.01 1.99
N ASP A 431 -7.82 -12.72 1.36
CA ASP A 431 -9.18 -12.23 1.05
C ASP A 431 -9.20 -10.96 0.17
N MET A 432 -8.14 -10.71 -0.62
CA MET A 432 -8.03 -9.56 -1.55
C MET A 432 -8.23 -8.20 -0.86
N ARG A 433 -7.80 -8.05 0.40
CA ARG A 433 -7.96 -6.80 1.15
C ARG A 433 -6.98 -5.72 0.72
N ASP A 434 -5.76 -6.14 0.38
CA ASP A 434 -4.68 -5.27 -0.04
C ASP A 434 -4.09 -5.75 -1.35
N ASN A 435 -4.02 -4.88 -2.33
CA ASN A 435 -3.41 -5.12 -3.62
C ASN A 435 -2.23 -4.19 -3.85
N TRP A 436 -1.13 -4.76 -4.30
CA TRP A 436 0.13 -4.05 -4.47
C TRP A 436 0.70 -4.26 -5.87
N ALA A 437 1.33 -3.22 -6.37
CA ALA A 437 2.28 -3.29 -7.47
C ALA A 437 3.47 -2.39 -7.15
N ILE A 438 4.65 -2.98 -6.99
CA ILE A 438 5.87 -2.23 -6.69
C ILE A 438 6.92 -2.65 -7.69
N GLY A 439 7.52 -1.67 -8.34
CA GLY A 439 8.53 -1.93 -9.36
C GLY A 439 9.40 -0.72 -9.60
N TRP A 440 10.49 -0.97 -10.29
CA TRP A 440 11.48 0.06 -10.60
C TRP A 440 11.95 -0.01 -12.04
N SER A 441 12.49 1.09 -12.47
CA SER A 441 13.20 1.30 -13.72
C SER A 441 14.61 1.79 -13.44
N GLN A 442 15.33 2.20 -14.44
CA GLN A 442 16.66 2.79 -14.28
C GLN A 442 16.67 3.98 -13.31
N HIS A 443 15.65 4.85 -13.35
CA HIS A 443 15.66 6.12 -12.63
C HIS A 443 14.64 6.20 -11.48
N TYR A 444 13.56 5.42 -11.53
CA TYR A 444 12.42 5.58 -10.62
C TYR A 444 12.00 4.27 -9.99
N THR A 445 11.55 4.36 -8.74
CA THR A 445 10.81 3.29 -8.06
C THR A 445 9.41 3.77 -7.77
N VAL A 446 8.42 3.02 -8.23
CA VAL A 446 6.99 3.32 -8.06
C VAL A 446 6.34 2.23 -7.23
N GLY A 447 5.68 2.63 -6.16
CA GLY A 447 4.85 1.77 -5.34
C GLY A 447 3.39 2.20 -5.42
N VAL A 448 2.48 1.23 -5.57
CA VAL A 448 1.03 1.43 -5.58
C VAL A 448 0.38 0.43 -4.64
N TRP A 449 -0.54 0.91 -3.83
CA TRP A 449 -1.49 0.13 -3.06
C TRP A 449 -2.91 0.47 -3.50
N VAL A 450 -3.80 -0.53 -3.57
CA VAL A 450 -5.23 -0.38 -3.81
C VAL A 450 -5.98 -1.26 -2.82
N GLY A 451 -7.02 -0.72 -2.20
CA GLY A 451 -7.81 -1.41 -1.19
C GLY A 451 -8.84 -0.50 -0.54
N ASN A 452 -9.29 -0.89 0.64
CA ASN A 452 -10.20 -0.09 1.45
C ASN A 452 -9.51 0.34 2.74
N ALA A 453 -9.67 1.59 3.14
CA ALA A 453 -9.11 2.09 4.39
C ALA A 453 -9.63 1.29 5.61
N SER A 454 -10.87 0.83 5.55
CA SER A 454 -11.51 -0.03 6.55
C SER A 454 -10.92 -1.45 6.64
N GLY A 455 -10.14 -1.89 5.64
CA GLY A 455 -9.67 -3.27 5.51
C GLY A 455 -10.75 -4.24 4.99
N ALA A 456 -11.87 -3.74 4.46
CA ALA A 456 -12.88 -4.58 3.83
C ALA A 456 -12.31 -5.30 2.60
N ALA A 457 -12.73 -6.55 2.37
CA ALA A 457 -12.31 -7.33 1.22
C ALA A 457 -12.84 -6.73 -0.08
N MET A 458 -12.01 -6.73 -1.11
CA MET A 458 -12.42 -6.41 -2.48
C MET A 458 -12.95 -7.65 -3.19
N HIS A 459 -13.74 -7.46 -4.24
CA HIS A 459 -14.34 -8.54 -5.00
C HIS A 459 -13.61 -8.71 -6.33
N GLU A 460 -12.94 -9.85 -6.52
CA GLU A 460 -12.21 -10.20 -7.75
C GLU A 460 -11.13 -9.20 -8.18
N VAL A 461 -10.57 -8.46 -7.23
CA VAL A 461 -9.48 -7.51 -7.48
C VAL A 461 -8.18 -8.07 -6.92
N SER A 462 -7.20 -8.29 -7.79
CA SER A 462 -5.86 -8.77 -7.44
C SER A 462 -4.80 -7.67 -7.65
N GLY A 463 -3.57 -7.90 -7.23
CA GLY A 463 -2.48 -6.95 -7.49
C GLY A 463 -2.29 -6.62 -8.98
N SER A 464 -2.61 -7.56 -9.89
CA SER A 464 -2.51 -7.34 -11.33
C SER A 464 -3.69 -6.55 -11.91
N SER A 465 -4.91 -6.68 -11.37
CA SER A 465 -6.07 -5.94 -11.82
C SER A 465 -6.34 -4.67 -11.01
N GLY A 466 -5.88 -4.59 -9.76
CA GLY A 466 -6.04 -3.42 -8.89
C GLY A 466 -4.89 -2.41 -9.01
N ALA A 467 -3.72 -2.74 -8.51
CA ALA A 467 -2.60 -1.79 -8.38
C ALA A 467 -1.74 -1.67 -9.65
N ALA A 468 -1.58 -2.74 -10.43
CA ALA A 468 -0.67 -2.77 -11.57
C ALA A 468 -1.02 -1.78 -12.71
N PRO A 469 -2.30 -1.53 -13.07
CA PRO A 469 -2.62 -0.55 -14.11
C PRO A 469 -2.20 0.87 -13.72
N VAL A 470 -2.36 1.25 -12.45
CA VAL A 470 -1.91 2.56 -11.95
C VAL A 470 -0.39 2.65 -11.98
N TRP A 471 0.31 1.59 -11.54
CA TRP A 471 1.77 1.51 -11.60
C TRP A 471 2.30 1.66 -13.03
N ALA A 472 1.72 0.94 -13.98
CA ALA A 472 2.13 0.98 -15.38
C ALA A 472 1.93 2.37 -16.02
N GLN A 473 0.83 3.04 -15.72
CA GLN A 473 0.55 4.38 -16.24
C GLN A 473 1.51 5.43 -15.67
N VAL A 474 1.77 5.39 -14.35
CA VAL A 474 2.69 6.34 -13.70
C VAL A 474 4.11 6.13 -14.20
N LEU A 475 4.59 4.87 -14.26
CA LEU A 475 5.92 4.58 -14.76
C LEU A 475 6.06 4.92 -16.25
N GLY A 476 5.02 4.65 -17.06
CA GLY A 476 4.96 5.04 -18.47
C GLY A 476 5.04 6.55 -18.67
N TYR A 477 4.38 7.33 -17.83
CA TYR A 477 4.49 8.79 -17.87
C TYR A 477 5.90 9.28 -17.53
N LEU A 478 6.55 8.69 -16.52
CA LEU A 478 7.91 9.04 -16.12
C LEU A 478 8.92 8.78 -17.23
N HIS A 479 8.68 7.78 -18.05
CA HIS A 479 9.56 7.39 -19.17
C HIS A 479 9.08 7.85 -20.57
N ARG A 480 8.13 8.81 -20.62
CA ARG A 480 7.57 9.29 -21.91
C ARG A 480 8.59 9.95 -22.84
N ALA A 481 9.63 10.57 -22.27
CA ALA A 481 10.68 11.27 -23.02
C ALA A 481 11.97 10.46 -23.13
N GLN A 482 12.27 9.64 -22.12
CA GLN A 482 13.51 8.86 -22.05
C GLN A 482 13.19 7.44 -21.59
N PRO A 483 13.27 6.44 -22.47
CA PRO A 483 13.09 5.04 -22.11
C PRO A 483 14.13 4.56 -21.08
N SER A 484 13.71 3.69 -20.17
CA SER A 484 14.58 3.02 -19.22
C SER A 484 15.40 1.93 -19.92
N LEU A 485 16.66 1.82 -19.55
CA LEU A 485 17.59 0.80 -20.05
C LEU A 485 17.82 -0.27 -18.97
N ALA A 486 18.07 -1.51 -19.40
CA ALA A 486 18.48 -2.59 -18.52
C ALA A 486 19.83 -2.24 -17.86
N PRO A 487 20.00 -2.51 -16.55
CA PRO A 487 21.29 -2.31 -15.90
C PRO A 487 22.34 -3.27 -16.48
N PRO A 488 23.61 -2.83 -16.63
CA PRO A 488 24.68 -3.71 -17.01
C PRO A 488 24.96 -4.75 -15.90
N PRO A 489 25.41 -5.97 -16.26
CA PRO A 489 25.75 -6.96 -15.27
C PRO A 489 26.97 -6.50 -14.44
N PRO A 490 26.89 -6.56 -13.10
CA PRO A 490 28.00 -6.20 -12.24
C PRO A 490 29.08 -7.29 -12.25
N ALA A 491 30.31 -6.92 -11.86
CA ALA A 491 31.41 -7.89 -11.73
C ALA A 491 31.00 -9.04 -10.77
N GLY A 492 31.35 -10.27 -11.14
CA GLY A 492 30.97 -11.48 -10.39
C GLY A 492 29.61 -12.07 -10.76
N VAL A 493 28.97 -11.56 -11.85
CA VAL A 493 27.85 -12.21 -12.52
C VAL A 493 28.30 -12.71 -13.88
N VAL A 494 27.95 -13.93 -14.21
CA VAL A 494 28.28 -14.60 -15.49
C VAL A 494 27.01 -15.14 -16.13
N GLN A 495 27.01 -15.21 -17.47
CA GLN A 495 25.87 -15.71 -18.23
C GLN A 495 26.24 -17.05 -18.89
N HIS A 496 25.38 -18.03 -18.72
CA HIS A 496 25.55 -19.35 -19.36
C HIS A 496 24.25 -19.85 -19.97
N SER A 497 24.38 -20.61 -21.05
CA SER A 497 23.26 -21.36 -21.64
C SER A 497 22.84 -22.49 -20.70
N VAL A 498 21.57 -22.54 -20.31
CA VAL A 498 21.02 -23.63 -19.51
C VAL A 498 20.09 -24.50 -20.34
N GLN A 499 20.17 -25.79 -20.09
CA GLN A 499 19.36 -26.81 -20.74
C GLN A 499 18.53 -27.54 -19.70
N PHE A 500 17.24 -27.61 -19.94
CA PHE A 500 16.31 -28.40 -19.15
C PHE A 500 16.00 -29.69 -19.91
N ALA A 501 15.93 -30.82 -19.21
CA ALA A 501 15.70 -32.10 -19.84
C ALA A 501 14.37 -32.13 -20.60
N ALA A 502 14.43 -32.49 -21.88
CA ALA A 502 13.26 -32.59 -22.73
C ALA A 502 12.29 -33.68 -22.23
N GLY A 503 10.99 -33.46 -22.40
CA GLY A 503 9.93 -34.41 -22.01
C GLY A 503 9.61 -34.50 -20.53
N GLN A 504 10.26 -33.72 -19.67
CA GLN A 504 9.98 -33.70 -18.22
C GLN A 504 9.04 -32.56 -17.78
N GLY A 505 8.49 -31.80 -18.73
CA GLY A 505 7.60 -30.67 -18.40
C GLY A 505 8.30 -29.53 -17.65
N LEU A 506 9.60 -29.39 -17.84
CA LEU A 506 10.44 -28.33 -17.27
C LEU A 506 10.43 -27.08 -18.14
N ASP A 507 11.12 -26.04 -17.68
CA ASP A 507 11.29 -24.78 -18.39
C ASP A 507 11.95 -24.93 -19.76
N ALA A 508 11.81 -23.94 -20.63
CA ALA A 508 12.53 -23.86 -21.88
C ALA A 508 14.02 -23.54 -21.68
N ASN A 509 14.87 -24.06 -22.57
CA ASN A 509 16.30 -23.72 -22.62
C ASN A 509 16.45 -22.21 -22.84
N ARG A 510 17.42 -21.58 -22.14
CA ARG A 510 17.66 -20.13 -22.20
C ARG A 510 19.08 -19.76 -21.80
N GLN A 511 19.43 -18.50 -21.99
CA GLN A 511 20.56 -17.89 -21.30
C GLN A 511 20.14 -17.53 -19.87
N GLU A 512 21.00 -17.80 -18.88
CA GLU A 512 20.71 -17.55 -17.49
C GLU A 512 21.90 -16.89 -16.78
N TRP A 513 21.60 -16.02 -15.81
CA TRP A 513 22.60 -15.33 -15.02
C TRP A 513 22.91 -16.06 -13.72
N PHE A 514 24.20 -16.17 -13.40
CA PHE A 514 24.72 -16.84 -12.22
C PHE A 514 25.67 -15.95 -11.43
N LEU A 515 25.71 -16.14 -10.13
CA LEU A 515 26.87 -15.72 -9.34
C LEU A 515 28.08 -16.57 -9.78
N SER A 516 29.24 -15.95 -10.00
CA SER A 516 30.45 -16.70 -10.38
C SER A 516 30.72 -17.83 -9.39
N GLY A 517 30.95 -19.04 -9.93
CA GLY A 517 31.16 -20.27 -9.18
C GLY A 517 29.86 -20.98 -8.74
N THR A 518 28.70 -20.60 -9.30
CA THR A 518 27.43 -21.32 -9.10
C THR A 518 26.81 -21.78 -10.43
N GLU A 519 27.58 -21.71 -11.50
CA GLU A 519 27.13 -22.05 -12.85
C GLU A 519 26.75 -23.52 -12.96
N GLN A 520 25.57 -23.79 -13.47
CA GLN A 520 25.08 -25.11 -13.80
C GLN A 520 24.37 -25.02 -15.15
N THR A 521 24.82 -25.82 -16.11
CA THR A 521 24.35 -25.75 -17.49
C THR A 521 23.24 -26.73 -17.81
N ARG A 522 23.04 -27.78 -17.00
CA ARG A 522 22.04 -28.81 -17.24
C ARG A 522 21.18 -29.06 -16.00
N PHE A 523 19.89 -28.99 -16.17
CA PHE A 523 18.89 -29.26 -15.15
C PHE A 523 18.03 -30.46 -15.59
N VAL A 524 18.09 -31.51 -14.79
CA VAL A 524 17.37 -32.76 -15.02
C VAL A 524 16.56 -33.05 -13.76
N ARG A 525 15.33 -33.46 -13.93
CA ARG A 525 14.58 -34.04 -12.83
C ARG A 525 15.10 -35.46 -12.62
N ASP A 526 15.79 -35.69 -11.52
CA ASP A 526 16.20 -37.02 -11.13
C ASP A 526 15.03 -37.76 -10.47
N ASP A 527 14.23 -38.42 -11.28
CA ASP A 527 13.15 -39.29 -10.79
C ASP A 527 13.70 -40.53 -10.03
N LYS A 528 15.01 -40.72 -10.05
CA LYS A 528 15.76 -41.79 -9.40
C LYS A 528 16.58 -41.34 -8.20
N ALA A 529 16.62 -40.03 -7.91
CA ALA A 529 17.24 -39.60 -6.67
C ALA A 529 16.57 -40.33 -5.50
N PRO A 530 17.30 -41.08 -4.70
CA PRO A 530 16.67 -41.80 -3.60
C PRO A 530 16.02 -40.78 -2.68
N ARG A 531 14.68 -40.86 -2.56
CA ARG A 531 14.10 -40.49 -1.29
C ARG A 531 14.99 -41.18 -0.27
N THR A 532 15.72 -40.46 0.53
CA THR A 532 16.54 -41.01 1.62
C THR A 532 15.64 -41.72 2.62
N VAL A 533 15.17 -42.86 2.20
CA VAL A 533 14.70 -43.95 3.04
C VAL A 533 15.81 -44.99 2.89
N PRO A 534 16.35 -45.53 3.98
CA PRO A 534 17.42 -46.55 3.88
C PRO A 534 16.96 -47.64 2.91
N ALA A 535 17.85 -47.97 1.97
CA ALA A 535 17.64 -49.07 1.05
C ALA A 535 17.49 -50.37 1.87
N GLY A 536 16.28 -50.86 1.96
CA GLY A 536 15.91 -52.11 2.56
C GLY A 536 14.53 -52.51 2.01
N ASP A 537 14.55 -53.48 1.09
CA ASP A 537 13.42 -54.26 0.60
C ASP A 537 12.26 -53.49 -0.11
N GLU A 538 12.36 -53.34 -1.42
CA GLU A 538 11.29 -52.95 -2.35
C GLU A 538 10.09 -53.92 -2.43
N LYS A 539 9.99 -54.93 -1.60
CA LYS A 539 8.93 -55.94 -1.72
C LYS A 539 7.80 -55.93 -0.70
N ASN A 540 7.84 -55.05 0.31
CA ASN A 540 6.76 -55.04 1.33
C ASN A 540 6.55 -53.68 2.00
N PHE A 541 6.27 -52.59 1.27
CA PHE A 541 5.69 -51.41 1.91
C PHE A 541 4.19 -51.66 2.18
N ALA A 542 3.84 -51.83 3.44
CA ALA A 542 2.43 -51.82 3.85
C ALA A 542 1.79 -50.48 3.39
N PRO A 543 0.57 -50.50 2.84
CA PRO A 543 -0.15 -49.30 2.48
C PRO A 543 -0.24 -48.32 3.65
N ARG A 544 -0.01 -47.03 3.37
CA ARG A 544 -0.01 -45.96 4.38
C ARG A 544 -0.91 -44.81 3.97
N ILE A 545 -1.27 -43.96 4.93
CA ILE A 545 -2.03 -42.73 4.73
C ILE A 545 -1.03 -41.63 4.37
N ASP A 546 -1.15 -41.10 3.15
CA ASP A 546 -0.31 -39.99 2.66
C ASP A 546 -0.90 -38.62 3.07
N SER A 547 -2.22 -38.52 3.23
CA SER A 547 -2.92 -37.31 3.67
C SER A 547 -4.29 -37.66 4.28
N PRO A 548 -4.67 -37.03 5.43
CA PRO A 548 -3.89 -36.11 6.27
C PRO A 548 -2.79 -36.79 7.07
N ALA A 549 -1.80 -36.01 7.54
CA ALA A 549 -0.82 -36.52 8.49
C ALA A 549 -1.43 -36.64 9.91
N SER A 550 -0.83 -37.53 10.72
CA SER A 550 -1.27 -37.64 12.12
C SER A 550 -1.01 -36.37 12.90
N GLY A 551 -1.98 -35.92 13.70
CA GLY A 551 -1.94 -34.66 14.43
C GLY A 551 -2.44 -33.43 13.64
N THR A 552 -2.94 -33.62 12.41
CA THR A 552 -3.52 -32.52 11.62
C THR A 552 -4.67 -31.85 12.38
N ILE A 553 -4.63 -30.52 12.50
CA ILE A 553 -5.72 -29.71 13.05
C ILE A 553 -6.41 -29.00 11.88
N LEU A 554 -7.68 -29.28 11.67
CA LEU A 554 -8.54 -28.65 10.68
C LEU A 554 -9.43 -27.62 11.37
N ALA A 555 -9.44 -26.39 10.88
CA ALA A 555 -10.43 -25.39 11.29
C ALA A 555 -11.52 -25.32 10.23
N LEU A 556 -12.76 -25.57 10.63
CA LEU A 556 -13.92 -25.32 9.77
C LEU A 556 -14.25 -23.84 9.81
N ASP A 557 -14.45 -23.26 8.66
CA ASP A 557 -14.84 -21.87 8.51
C ASP A 557 -16.37 -21.79 8.41
N PRO A 558 -17.06 -21.11 9.34
CA PRO A 558 -18.51 -21.00 9.31
C PRO A 558 -19.05 -20.28 8.07
N ASP A 559 -18.20 -19.45 7.42
CA ASP A 559 -18.58 -18.67 6.24
C ASP A 559 -18.44 -19.46 4.93
N ILE A 560 -17.83 -20.65 4.97
CA ILE A 560 -17.70 -21.54 3.81
C ILE A 560 -18.79 -22.61 3.85
N PRO A 561 -19.60 -22.79 2.78
CA PRO A 561 -20.60 -23.85 2.74
C PRO A 561 -20.00 -25.22 3.03
N PRO A 562 -20.62 -26.08 3.89
CA PRO A 562 -20.06 -27.37 4.29
C PRO A 562 -19.66 -28.27 3.11
N ALA A 563 -20.41 -28.24 2.01
CA ALA A 563 -20.09 -29.01 0.80
C ALA A 563 -18.74 -28.65 0.16
N GLN A 564 -18.23 -27.46 0.42
CA GLN A 564 -16.94 -26.98 -0.10
C GLN A 564 -15.78 -27.21 0.87
N GLN A 565 -16.04 -27.64 2.09
CA GLN A 565 -15.04 -27.91 3.12
C GLN A 565 -14.63 -29.39 3.18
N ARG A 566 -14.69 -30.11 2.06
CA ARG A 566 -14.27 -31.50 1.99
C ARG A 566 -12.78 -31.66 1.99
N LEU A 567 -12.25 -32.52 2.85
CA LEU A 567 -10.86 -32.95 2.86
C LEU A 567 -10.68 -34.16 1.96
N TRP A 568 -9.67 -34.12 1.09
CA TRP A 568 -9.27 -35.29 0.30
C TRP A 568 -8.32 -36.18 1.11
N LEU A 569 -8.81 -37.35 1.49
CA LEU A 569 -8.00 -38.41 2.08
C LEU A 569 -7.21 -39.10 0.96
N ARG A 570 -5.92 -39.38 1.19
CA ARG A 570 -5.04 -40.06 0.21
C ARG A 570 -4.27 -41.17 0.89
N ALA A 571 -4.18 -42.30 0.23
CA ALA A 571 -3.39 -43.45 0.62
C ALA A 571 -2.45 -43.90 -0.51
N SER A 572 -1.33 -44.50 -0.14
CA SER A 572 -0.31 -44.98 -1.08
C SER A 572 -0.73 -46.16 -1.96
N SER A 573 -1.89 -46.76 -1.70
CA SER A 573 -2.45 -47.90 -2.43
C SER A 573 -3.91 -47.73 -2.75
N PRO A 574 -4.39 -48.10 -3.95
CA PRO A 574 -5.80 -48.10 -4.28
C PRO A 574 -6.61 -49.25 -3.61
N ALA A 575 -5.93 -50.28 -3.13
CA ALA A 575 -6.58 -51.47 -2.57
C ALA A 575 -6.84 -51.35 -1.06
N VAL A 576 -7.22 -50.17 -0.57
CA VAL A 576 -7.49 -49.91 0.84
C VAL A 576 -8.93 -49.50 1.06
N ARG A 577 -9.43 -49.80 2.27
CA ARG A 577 -10.72 -49.30 2.78
C ARG A 577 -10.43 -48.27 3.86
N TRP A 578 -11.07 -47.12 3.77
CA TRP A 578 -11.01 -46.07 4.77
C TRP A 578 -12.00 -46.33 5.90
N ARG A 579 -11.56 -46.16 7.13
CA ARG A 579 -12.36 -46.26 8.33
C ARG A 579 -12.19 -45.01 9.17
N LEU A 580 -13.31 -44.40 9.58
CA LEU A 580 -13.37 -43.22 10.42
C LEU A 580 -13.96 -43.59 11.76
N ASN A 581 -13.24 -43.45 12.85
CA ASN A 581 -13.71 -43.79 14.22
C ASN A 581 -14.33 -45.19 14.28
N GLY A 582 -13.73 -46.15 13.59
CA GLY A 582 -14.22 -47.53 13.54
C GLY A 582 -15.24 -47.85 12.45
N HIS A 583 -15.83 -46.88 11.75
CA HIS A 583 -16.84 -47.07 10.71
C HIS A 583 -16.26 -46.92 9.31
N ILE A 584 -16.64 -47.82 8.37
CA ILE A 584 -16.16 -47.74 6.98
C ILE A 584 -16.70 -46.46 6.32
N LEU A 585 -15.77 -45.66 5.77
CA LEU A 585 -16.09 -44.41 5.10
C LEU A 585 -16.14 -44.57 3.57
N GLY A 586 -15.29 -45.45 3.01
CA GLY A 586 -15.20 -45.71 1.58
C GLY A 586 -13.97 -46.54 1.20
N THR A 587 -13.70 -46.67 -0.10
CA THR A 587 -12.56 -47.44 -0.65
C THR A 587 -11.79 -46.64 -1.68
N GLY A 588 -10.52 -46.98 -1.90
CA GLY A 588 -9.67 -46.41 -2.92
C GLY A 588 -8.52 -45.56 -2.40
N ALA A 589 -7.59 -45.20 -3.30
CA ALA A 589 -6.43 -44.36 -2.97
C ALA A 589 -6.81 -42.92 -2.59
N GLN A 590 -7.97 -42.44 -3.01
CA GLN A 590 -8.47 -41.11 -2.71
C GLN A 590 -9.93 -41.13 -2.32
N LEU A 591 -10.30 -40.43 -1.26
CA LEU A 591 -11.65 -40.34 -0.79
C LEU A 591 -11.95 -38.92 -0.26
N ALA A 592 -13.07 -38.34 -0.66
CA ALA A 592 -13.50 -37.03 -0.15
C ALA A 592 -14.26 -37.23 1.17
N TRP A 593 -13.77 -36.61 2.25
CA TRP A 593 -14.40 -36.64 3.57
C TRP A 593 -14.86 -35.23 3.96
N LEU A 594 -16.08 -35.14 4.50
CA LEU A 594 -16.59 -33.90 5.10
C LEU A 594 -16.28 -33.94 6.60
N PRO A 595 -15.31 -33.12 7.10
CA PRO A 595 -14.94 -33.12 8.50
C PRO A 595 -16.06 -32.58 9.39
N MET A 596 -16.27 -33.20 10.54
CA MET A 596 -17.15 -32.71 11.61
C MET A 596 -16.28 -32.28 12.80
N PRO A 597 -16.67 -31.25 13.59
CA PRO A 597 -15.92 -30.86 14.77
C PRO A 597 -15.72 -32.03 15.75
N GLY A 598 -14.49 -32.17 16.24
CA GLY A 598 -14.12 -33.25 17.16
C GLY A 598 -12.74 -33.83 16.85
N GLN A 599 -12.37 -34.84 17.63
CA GLN A 599 -11.20 -35.66 17.41
C GLN A 599 -11.57 -36.91 16.63
N HIS A 600 -10.85 -37.17 15.54
CA HIS A 600 -11.16 -38.30 14.64
C HIS A 600 -9.93 -39.17 14.44
N VAL A 601 -10.14 -40.47 14.38
CA VAL A 601 -9.17 -41.47 13.99
C VAL A 601 -9.51 -41.95 12.58
N LEU A 602 -8.64 -41.65 11.62
CA LEU A 602 -8.72 -42.17 10.26
C LEU A 602 -7.79 -43.37 10.13
N GLU A 603 -8.29 -44.47 9.64
CA GLU A 603 -7.53 -45.69 9.44
C GLU A 603 -7.70 -46.18 8.00
N ILE A 604 -6.67 -46.85 7.48
CA ILE A 604 -6.81 -47.70 6.30
C ILE A 604 -6.71 -49.17 6.71
N VAL A 605 -7.57 -49.98 6.13
CA VAL A 605 -7.63 -51.41 6.40
C VAL A 605 -7.63 -52.21 5.10
N ASP A 606 -7.13 -53.45 5.15
CA ASP A 606 -7.16 -54.37 4.02
C ASP A 606 -8.57 -55.00 3.78
N ALA A 607 -8.66 -55.89 2.82
CA ALA A 607 -9.92 -56.59 2.49
C ALA A 607 -10.44 -57.45 3.66
N GLN A 608 -9.55 -57.88 4.56
CA GLN A 608 -9.86 -58.69 5.75
C GLN A 608 -10.16 -57.86 6.99
N GLY A 609 -10.12 -56.51 6.88
CA GLY A 609 -10.39 -55.58 7.98
C GLY A 609 -9.20 -55.35 8.92
N ARG A 610 -8.01 -55.86 8.61
CA ARG A 610 -6.78 -55.61 9.40
C ARG A 610 -6.29 -54.19 9.15
N ARG A 611 -5.97 -53.48 10.23
CA ARG A 611 -5.46 -52.12 10.18
C ARG A 611 -4.04 -52.11 9.55
N LEU A 612 -3.89 -51.31 8.49
CA LEU A 612 -2.64 -51.11 7.79
C LEU A 612 -1.92 -49.84 8.29
N ASP A 613 -2.67 -48.76 8.49
CA ASP A 613 -2.16 -47.49 9.02
C ASP A 613 -3.27 -46.69 9.71
N ALA A 614 -2.90 -45.72 10.58
CA ALA A 614 -3.85 -44.88 11.29
C ALA A 614 -3.28 -43.49 11.57
N VAL A 615 -4.09 -42.45 11.41
CA VAL A 615 -3.75 -41.06 11.75
C VAL A 615 -4.88 -40.45 12.58
N THR A 616 -4.48 -39.53 13.49
CA THR A 616 -5.44 -38.77 14.30
C THR A 616 -5.57 -37.36 13.76
N VAL A 617 -6.81 -36.89 13.62
CA VAL A 617 -7.12 -35.53 13.11
C VAL A 617 -8.03 -34.83 14.11
N GLN A 618 -7.71 -33.60 14.45
CA GLN A 618 -8.54 -32.72 15.27
C GLN A 618 -9.27 -31.72 14.38
N VAL A 619 -10.59 -31.70 14.38
CA VAL A 619 -11.41 -30.73 13.65
C VAL A 619 -11.96 -29.71 14.63
N ARG A 620 -11.63 -28.43 14.40
CA ARG A 620 -12.12 -27.29 15.19
C ARG A 620 -13.13 -26.50 14.35
N GLY A 621 -14.20 -26.01 14.97
CA GLY A 621 -15.23 -25.18 14.33
C GLY A 621 -16.43 -25.02 15.25
N ALA A 622 -17.27 -24.03 14.99
CA ALA A 622 -18.54 -23.86 15.65
C ALA A 622 -19.45 -25.06 15.25
N GLY A 623 -19.54 -26.04 16.11
CA GLY A 623 -20.49 -27.14 15.93
C GLY A 623 -21.89 -26.58 15.89
N LEU A 624 -22.72 -27.05 14.95
CA LEU A 624 -24.17 -26.97 15.06
C LEU A 624 -24.55 -27.76 16.33
N SER A 625 -24.72 -27.05 17.45
CA SER A 625 -25.24 -27.66 18.68
C SER A 625 -26.70 -27.98 18.47
N GLY A 626 -26.96 -29.08 17.81
CA GLY A 626 -28.28 -29.72 17.82
C GLY A 626 -28.54 -30.31 19.20
N LYS A 627 -29.10 -29.53 20.13
CA LYS A 627 -29.79 -30.12 21.28
C LYS A 627 -30.92 -31.02 20.76
N PRO A 628 -31.00 -32.30 21.16
CA PRO A 628 -32.18 -33.09 20.87
C PRO A 628 -33.36 -32.41 21.60
N ARG A 629 -34.36 -31.99 20.84
CA ARG A 629 -35.65 -31.58 21.40
C ARG A 629 -36.24 -32.83 22.05
N GLY A 630 -36.22 -32.92 23.37
CA GLY A 630 -37.06 -33.81 24.12
C GLY A 630 -38.51 -33.47 23.78
N LYS A 631 -39.26 -34.48 23.37
CA LYS A 631 -40.73 -34.45 23.32
C LYS A 631 -41.29 -34.53 24.73
N PRO A 632 -42.49 -33.96 24.95
CA PRO A 632 -43.14 -33.89 26.24
C PRO A 632 -43.53 -35.21 26.79
#